data_ebd59d6e2742b14e9551569cbf3360e3
#
_entry.id   ebd59d6e2742b14e9551569cbf3360e3
#
_cell.length_a   1.000
_cell.length_b   1.000
_cell.length_c   1.000
_cell.angle_alpha   90.00
_cell.angle_beta   90.00
_cell.angle_gamma   90.00
#
_symmetry.space_group_name_H-M   'P 1'
#
loop_
_entity.id
_entity.type
_entity.pdbx_description
1 polymer ?
#
loop_
_entity_poly.entity_id
_entity_poly.type
_entity_poly.pdbx_seq_one_letter_code
_entity_poly.pdbx_strand_id
1 'polypeptide(L)'
;MNTSRGPSRDAGAPAAGARRRGRERALGLLYEAESKGETAAEILEGLPIVPERYAKELFEGVMANERRIDELVGEKARSWSVNRMPVIDRQLLRLATFELMCRPDIPYAVVIDEAVELAKEYSTEDSSRFVNGILSALGRELRPEEATVAPLDGQVIGK
;
A
#
# COMPACT_ATOMS: atom_id res chain seq x y z
N MET A 1 28.10 10.10 35.49
CA MET A 1 27.11 9.04 35.47
C MET A 1 26.63 8.84 34.07
N ASN A 2 27.06 7.82 33.50
CA ASN A 2 26.82 7.57 32.09
C ASN A 2 25.67 6.61 31.96
N THR A 3 24.49 7.10 31.67
CA THR A 3 23.39 6.27 31.24
C THR A 3 23.56 6.05 29.76
N SER A 4 24.37 5.08 29.40
CA SER A 4 24.39 4.60 28.04
C SER A 4 23.05 3.95 27.77
N ARG A 5 22.14 4.70 27.17
CA ARG A 5 21.02 4.08 26.49
C ARG A 5 21.62 3.31 25.32
N GLY A 6 21.64 2.02 25.49
CA GLY A 6 21.95 1.13 24.38
C GLY A 6 20.98 1.40 23.23
N PRO A 7 21.38 1.05 22.01
CA PRO A 7 20.51 1.26 20.86
C PRO A 7 19.18 0.59 21.14
N SER A 8 18.11 1.36 21.05
CA SER A 8 16.77 0.82 21.20
C SER A 8 16.60 -0.25 20.13
N ARG A 9 16.29 -1.44 20.56
CA ARG A 9 16.08 -2.57 19.67
C ARG A 9 14.75 -2.51 18.93
N ASP A 10 14.17 -1.34 18.89
CA ASP A 10 12.93 -1.10 18.14
C ASP A 10 13.23 -0.69 16.70
N ALA A 11 14.00 -1.53 16.01
CA ALA A 11 14.02 -1.49 14.55
C ALA A 11 12.79 -2.23 14.00
N GLY A 12 11.69 -2.27 14.78
CA GLY A 12 10.44 -2.86 14.38
C GLY A 12 9.67 -2.02 13.38
N ALA A 13 8.49 -2.50 13.02
CA ALA A 13 7.58 -1.78 12.13
C ALA A 13 7.34 -0.35 12.66
N PRO A 14 7.29 0.67 11.79
CA PRO A 14 7.00 2.02 12.22
C PRO A 14 5.62 2.11 12.87
N ALA A 15 5.42 3.07 13.76
CA ALA A 15 4.13 3.33 14.38
C ALA A 15 3.05 3.61 13.33
N ALA A 16 1.80 3.33 13.66
CA ALA A 16 0.68 3.47 12.73
C ALA A 16 0.63 4.82 12.02
N GLY A 17 0.85 5.92 12.75
CA GLY A 17 0.90 7.26 12.15
C GLY A 17 2.04 7.45 11.17
N ALA A 18 3.20 6.86 11.47
CA ALA A 18 4.37 6.92 10.58
C ALA A 18 4.13 6.09 9.32
N ARG A 19 3.46 4.94 9.44
CA ARG A 19 3.08 4.15 8.28
C ARG A 19 2.12 4.91 7.37
N ARG A 20 1.14 5.56 7.95
CA ARG A 20 0.19 6.38 7.19
C ARG A 20 0.88 7.49 6.43
N ARG A 21 1.76 8.24 7.08
CA ARG A 21 2.55 9.29 6.43
C ARG A 21 3.44 8.73 5.34
N GLY A 22 4.02 7.56 5.59
CA GLY A 22 4.84 6.85 4.59
C GLY A 22 4.03 6.50 3.35
N ARG A 23 2.82 6.00 3.52
CA ARG A 23 1.92 5.67 2.40
C ARG A 23 1.53 6.92 1.63
N GLU A 24 1.17 7.99 2.31
CA GLU A 24 0.82 9.25 1.66
C GLU A 24 1.99 9.80 0.85
N ARG A 25 3.17 9.78 1.42
CA ARG A 25 4.38 10.23 0.73
C ARG A 25 4.69 9.36 -0.48
N ALA A 26 4.62 8.04 -0.32
CA ALA A 26 4.85 7.11 -1.42
C ALA A 26 3.84 7.31 -2.55
N LEU A 27 2.58 7.52 -2.21
CA LEU A 27 1.53 7.82 -3.20
C LEU A 27 1.90 9.05 -4.02
N GLY A 28 2.34 10.12 -3.36
CA GLY A 28 2.78 11.34 -4.03
C GLY A 28 3.98 11.11 -4.95
N LEU A 29 4.94 10.32 -4.51
CA LEU A 29 6.11 9.98 -5.32
C LEU A 29 5.75 9.12 -6.53
N LEU A 30 4.85 8.18 -6.37
CA LEU A 30 4.35 7.34 -7.47
C LEU A 30 3.59 8.18 -8.50
N TYR A 31 2.77 9.10 -8.03
CA TYR A 31 2.08 10.05 -8.90
C TYR A 31 3.07 10.89 -9.72
N GLU A 32 4.08 11.41 -9.05
CA GLU A 32 5.11 12.23 -9.70
C GLU A 32 5.91 11.44 -10.73
N ALA A 33 6.31 10.21 -10.39
CA ALA A 33 7.06 9.34 -11.30
C ALA A 33 6.26 9.05 -12.56
N GLU A 34 4.97 8.73 -12.43
CA GLU A 34 4.12 8.48 -13.59
C GLU A 34 3.94 9.74 -14.43
N SER A 35 3.67 10.86 -13.78
CA SER A 35 3.44 12.14 -14.44
C SER A 35 4.66 12.62 -15.25
N LYS A 36 5.86 12.39 -14.71
CA LYS A 36 7.10 12.80 -15.37
C LYS A 36 7.71 11.72 -16.27
N GLY A 37 7.25 10.50 -16.15
CA GLY A 37 7.85 9.37 -16.86
C GLY A 37 9.28 9.10 -16.40
N GLU A 38 9.55 9.32 -15.10
CA GLU A 38 10.87 9.15 -14.51
C GLU A 38 10.97 7.83 -13.74
N THR A 39 12.20 7.34 -13.62
CA THR A 39 12.50 6.16 -12.82
C THR A 39 12.49 6.50 -11.33
N ALA A 40 12.46 5.48 -10.48
CA ALA A 40 12.55 5.68 -9.04
C ALA A 40 13.84 6.40 -8.64
N ALA A 41 14.96 6.03 -9.24
CA ALA A 41 16.25 6.68 -8.98
C ALA A 41 16.22 8.16 -9.35
N GLU A 42 15.68 8.48 -10.53
CA GLU A 42 15.59 9.87 -11.00
C GLU A 42 14.73 10.72 -10.07
N ILE A 43 13.59 10.18 -9.64
CA ILE A 43 12.72 10.90 -8.69
C ILE A 43 13.45 11.15 -7.37
N LEU A 44 14.06 10.11 -6.80
CA LEU A 44 14.73 10.23 -5.49
C LEU A 44 15.93 11.17 -5.53
N GLU A 45 16.71 11.13 -6.61
CA GLU A 45 17.84 12.03 -6.80
C GLU A 45 17.43 13.50 -6.89
N GLY A 46 16.24 13.75 -7.46
CA GLY A 46 15.72 15.11 -7.60
C GLY A 46 15.11 15.70 -6.34
N LEU A 47 14.94 14.92 -5.27
CA LEU A 47 14.31 15.40 -4.05
C LEU A 47 15.32 16.17 -3.18
N PRO A 48 14.91 17.33 -2.65
CA PRO A 48 15.79 18.11 -1.76
C PRO A 48 16.03 17.42 -0.41
N ILE A 49 15.10 16.56 0.02
CA ILE A 49 15.19 15.81 1.27
C ILE A 49 14.84 14.36 0.99
N VAL A 50 15.68 13.45 1.50
CA VAL A 50 15.43 12.01 1.37
C VAL A 50 14.13 11.67 2.11
N PRO A 51 13.20 10.92 1.49
CA PRO A 51 11.97 10.50 2.15
C PRO A 51 12.26 9.59 3.35
N GLU A 52 11.32 9.53 4.26
CA GLU A 52 11.38 8.59 5.38
C GLU A 52 11.53 7.15 4.83
N ARG A 53 12.19 6.32 5.63
CA ARG A 53 12.52 4.95 5.22
C ARG A 53 11.33 4.16 4.68
N TYR A 54 10.19 4.23 5.37
CA TYR A 54 9.00 3.49 4.95
C TYR A 54 8.46 3.96 3.61
N ALA A 55 8.38 5.28 3.41
CA ALA A 55 7.95 5.86 2.14
C ALA A 55 8.86 5.43 1.00
N LYS A 56 10.16 5.44 1.24
CA LYS A 56 11.16 5.03 0.24
C LYS A 56 11.02 3.56 -0.11
N GLU A 57 10.89 2.69 0.89
CA GLU A 57 10.68 1.25 0.68
C GLU A 57 9.44 0.99 -0.18
N LEU A 58 8.33 1.63 0.13
CA LEU A 58 7.10 1.45 -0.62
C LEU A 58 7.24 1.95 -2.05
N PHE A 59 7.79 3.14 -2.22
CA PHE A 59 7.98 3.74 -3.54
C PHE A 59 8.89 2.88 -4.42
N GLU A 60 10.07 2.55 -3.93
CA GLU A 60 11.02 1.72 -4.68
C GLU A 60 10.46 0.32 -4.94
N GLY A 61 9.79 -0.24 -3.95
CA GLY A 61 9.20 -1.58 -4.06
C GLY A 61 8.11 -1.65 -5.13
N VAL A 62 7.22 -0.67 -5.16
CA VAL A 62 6.18 -0.60 -6.20
C VAL A 62 6.81 -0.43 -7.58
N MET A 63 7.74 0.50 -7.72
CA MET A 63 8.39 0.75 -9.00
C MET A 63 9.13 -0.48 -9.53
N ALA A 64 9.81 -1.20 -8.65
CA ALA A 64 10.54 -2.41 -9.03
C ALA A 64 9.63 -3.60 -9.38
N ASN A 65 8.42 -3.63 -8.84
CA ASN A 65 7.48 -4.74 -9.00
C ASN A 65 6.23 -4.37 -9.80
N GLU A 66 6.24 -3.25 -10.47
CA GLU A 66 5.06 -2.68 -11.14
C GLU A 66 4.39 -3.68 -12.09
N ARG A 67 5.17 -4.36 -12.90
CA ARG A 67 4.63 -5.32 -13.86
C ARG A 67 3.87 -6.44 -13.19
N ARG A 68 4.45 -7.05 -12.16
CA ARG A 68 3.81 -8.14 -11.42
C ARG A 68 2.57 -7.65 -10.68
N ILE A 69 2.67 -6.48 -10.08
CA ILE A 69 1.55 -5.85 -9.39
C ILE A 69 0.39 -5.61 -10.36
N ASP A 70 0.68 -5.04 -11.52
CA ASP A 70 -0.35 -4.76 -12.52
C ASP A 70 -1.02 -6.02 -13.05
N GLU A 71 -0.29 -7.10 -13.17
CA GLU A 71 -0.88 -8.40 -13.53
C GLU A 71 -1.89 -8.85 -12.48
N LEU A 72 -1.53 -8.77 -11.20
CA LEU A 72 -2.40 -9.16 -10.09
C LEU A 72 -3.65 -8.28 -10.01
N VAL A 73 -3.45 -6.98 -10.10
CA VAL A 73 -4.57 -6.02 -10.07
C VAL A 73 -5.48 -6.24 -11.27
N GLY A 74 -4.91 -6.40 -12.44
CA GLY A 74 -5.65 -6.60 -13.68
C GLY A 74 -6.54 -7.84 -13.66
N GLU A 75 -6.09 -8.91 -13.04
CA GLU A 75 -6.89 -10.13 -12.88
C GLU A 75 -8.17 -9.90 -12.08
N LYS A 76 -8.13 -8.99 -11.12
CA LYS A 76 -9.28 -8.71 -10.25
C LYS A 76 -10.16 -7.56 -10.77
N ALA A 77 -9.61 -6.69 -11.58
CA ALA A 77 -10.30 -5.52 -12.13
C ALA A 77 -11.05 -5.80 -13.43
N ARG A 78 -11.63 -6.92 -13.56
CA ARG A 78 -12.26 -7.55 -14.74
C ARG A 78 -12.74 -6.65 -15.87
N SER A 79 -13.39 -5.54 -15.56
CA SER A 79 -14.01 -4.67 -16.58
C SER A 79 -13.19 -3.39 -16.84
N TRP A 80 -12.09 -3.21 -16.16
CA TRP A 80 -11.35 -1.96 -16.24
C TRP A 80 -9.85 -2.22 -16.26
N SER A 81 -9.19 -1.87 -17.34
CA SER A 81 -7.75 -2.07 -17.42
C SER A 81 -7.01 -1.11 -16.49
N VAL A 82 -5.89 -1.56 -15.96
CA VAL A 82 -5.06 -0.75 -15.04
C VAL A 82 -4.72 0.61 -15.67
N ASN A 83 -4.40 0.63 -16.95
CA ASN A 83 -4.04 1.86 -17.66
C ASN A 83 -5.18 2.87 -17.80
N ARG A 84 -6.42 2.42 -17.67
CA ARG A 84 -7.61 3.29 -17.76
C ARG A 84 -8.13 3.78 -16.42
N MET A 85 -7.58 3.26 -15.35
CA MET A 85 -7.96 3.71 -14.01
C MET A 85 -7.50 5.14 -13.77
N PRO A 86 -8.23 5.94 -12.97
CA PRO A 86 -7.71 7.20 -12.48
C PRO A 86 -6.36 6.98 -11.81
N VAL A 87 -5.44 7.93 -11.97
CA VAL A 87 -4.07 7.77 -11.49
C VAL A 87 -4.00 7.44 -10.01
N ILE A 88 -4.77 8.14 -9.19
CA ILE A 88 -4.76 7.90 -7.74
C ILE A 88 -5.21 6.48 -7.41
N ASP A 89 -6.29 6.01 -8.02
CA ASP A 89 -6.81 4.66 -7.81
C ASP A 89 -5.77 3.61 -8.20
N ARG A 90 -5.16 3.78 -9.37
CA ARG A 90 -4.12 2.89 -9.85
C ARG A 90 -2.93 2.82 -8.90
N GLN A 91 -2.45 3.96 -8.45
CA GLN A 91 -1.30 4.00 -7.57
C GLN A 91 -1.62 3.48 -6.17
N LEU A 92 -2.82 3.72 -5.67
CA LEU A 92 -3.26 3.12 -4.40
C LEU A 92 -3.34 1.60 -4.47
N LEU A 93 -3.88 1.09 -5.56
CA LEU A 93 -3.94 -0.36 -5.79
C LEU A 93 -2.54 -0.96 -5.87
N ARG A 94 -1.62 -0.30 -6.57
CA ARG A 94 -0.23 -0.75 -6.66
C ARG A 94 0.45 -0.76 -5.29
N LEU A 95 0.28 0.32 -4.55
CA LEU A 95 0.88 0.47 -3.22
C LEU A 95 0.40 -0.62 -2.26
N ALA A 96 -0.91 -0.76 -2.14
CA ALA A 96 -1.49 -1.76 -1.23
C ALA A 96 -1.17 -3.18 -1.66
N THR A 97 -1.17 -3.47 -2.95
CA THR A 97 -0.79 -4.78 -3.47
C THR A 97 0.66 -5.11 -3.11
N PHE A 98 1.56 -4.15 -3.23
CA PHE A 98 2.94 -4.33 -2.80
C PHE A 98 3.02 -4.67 -1.30
N GLU A 99 2.29 -3.97 -0.46
CA GLU A 99 2.25 -4.28 0.97
C GLU A 99 1.72 -5.68 1.24
N LEU A 100 0.67 -6.09 0.53
CA LEU A 100 0.13 -7.45 0.65
C LEU A 100 1.16 -8.51 0.26
N MET A 101 1.96 -8.24 -0.76
CA MET A 101 2.98 -9.16 -1.26
C MET A 101 4.22 -9.22 -0.37
N CYS A 102 4.67 -8.09 0.13
CA CYS A 102 6.01 -7.95 0.66
C CYS A 102 6.10 -7.51 2.13
N ARG A 103 4.98 -7.17 2.76
CA ARG A 103 4.96 -6.72 4.15
C ARG A 103 4.06 -7.60 5.01
N PRO A 104 4.49 -8.85 5.28
CA PRO A 104 3.68 -9.78 6.07
C PRO A 104 3.51 -9.36 7.53
N ASP A 105 4.33 -8.45 8.00
CA ASP A 105 4.24 -7.86 9.34
C ASP A 105 3.02 -6.95 9.52
N ILE A 106 2.41 -6.51 8.41
CA ILE A 106 1.22 -5.67 8.46
C ILE A 106 0.00 -6.52 8.13
N PRO A 107 -1.01 -6.62 9.02
CA PRO A 107 -2.22 -7.40 8.72
C PRO A 107 -2.90 -6.91 7.45
N TYR A 108 -3.43 -7.85 6.66
CA TYR A 108 -4.03 -7.46 5.38
C TYR A 108 -5.25 -6.54 5.56
N ALA A 109 -6.00 -6.71 6.63
CA ALA A 109 -7.12 -5.83 6.92
C ALA A 109 -6.68 -4.38 7.11
N VAL A 110 -5.53 -4.17 7.74
CA VAL A 110 -4.96 -2.83 7.91
C VAL A 110 -4.52 -2.25 6.56
N VAL A 111 -3.87 -3.05 5.73
CA VAL A 111 -3.45 -2.61 4.39
C VAL A 111 -4.66 -2.15 3.58
N ILE A 112 -5.72 -2.92 3.58
CA ILE A 112 -6.94 -2.60 2.82
C ILE A 112 -7.62 -1.36 3.39
N ASP A 113 -7.82 -1.29 4.70
CA ASP A 113 -8.50 -0.17 5.34
C ASP A 113 -7.76 1.16 5.09
N GLU A 114 -6.44 1.15 5.18
CA GLU A 114 -5.64 2.34 4.92
C GLU A 114 -5.72 2.78 3.46
N ALA A 115 -5.71 1.84 2.53
CA ALA A 115 -5.87 2.17 1.11
C ALA A 115 -7.26 2.76 0.83
N VAL A 116 -8.29 2.20 1.44
CA VAL A 116 -9.67 2.70 1.30
C VAL A 116 -9.79 4.11 1.86
N GLU A 117 -9.20 4.37 3.02
CA GLU A 117 -9.20 5.73 3.60
C GLU A 117 -8.48 6.74 2.71
N LEU A 118 -7.34 6.36 2.13
CA LEU A 118 -6.64 7.22 1.19
C LEU A 118 -7.44 7.46 -0.09
N ALA A 119 -8.18 6.46 -0.55
CA ALA A 119 -9.06 6.62 -1.70
C ALA A 119 -10.18 7.61 -1.42
N LYS A 120 -10.76 7.57 -0.22
CA LYS A 120 -11.78 8.53 0.19
C LYS A 120 -11.23 9.95 0.26
N GLU A 121 -10.00 10.09 0.73
CA GLU A 121 -9.37 11.40 0.89
C GLU A 121 -8.92 12.01 -0.43
N TYR A 122 -8.31 11.22 -1.29
CA TYR A 122 -7.66 11.72 -2.52
C TYR A 122 -8.40 11.39 -3.81
N SER A 123 -9.47 10.61 -3.75
CA SER A 123 -10.26 10.25 -4.92
C SER A 123 -11.74 10.38 -4.61
N THR A 124 -12.57 9.44 -5.04
CA THR A 124 -14.01 9.50 -4.85
C THR A 124 -14.49 8.36 -3.96
N GLU A 125 -15.72 8.47 -3.48
CA GLU A 125 -16.34 7.39 -2.71
C GLU A 125 -16.52 6.12 -3.53
N ASP A 126 -16.88 6.27 -4.80
CA ASP A 126 -16.97 5.15 -5.73
C ASP A 126 -15.61 4.48 -5.91
N SER A 127 -14.53 5.28 -5.98
CA SER A 127 -13.16 4.77 -6.02
C SER A 127 -12.84 3.95 -4.77
N SER A 128 -13.26 4.41 -3.60
CA SER A 128 -12.98 3.67 -2.36
C SER A 128 -13.62 2.28 -2.35
N ARG A 129 -14.84 2.16 -2.87
CA ARG A 129 -15.52 0.87 -3.01
C ARG A 129 -14.82 -0.04 -4.01
N PHE A 130 -14.41 0.52 -5.12
CA PHE A 130 -13.68 -0.18 -6.17
C PHE A 130 -12.35 -0.71 -5.65
N VAL A 131 -11.58 0.14 -4.98
CA VAL A 131 -10.31 -0.22 -4.36
C VAL A 131 -10.51 -1.32 -3.32
N ASN A 132 -11.52 -1.18 -2.47
CA ASN A 132 -11.83 -2.18 -1.46
C ASN A 132 -12.15 -3.54 -2.08
N GLY A 133 -12.95 -3.57 -3.13
CA GLY A 133 -13.33 -4.81 -3.81
C GLY A 133 -12.13 -5.56 -4.38
N ILE A 134 -11.27 -4.84 -5.09
CA ILE A 134 -10.06 -5.43 -5.68
C ILE A 134 -9.09 -5.93 -4.60
N LEU A 135 -8.81 -5.09 -3.62
CA LEU A 135 -7.85 -5.44 -2.56
C LEU A 135 -8.36 -6.57 -1.67
N SER A 136 -9.66 -6.65 -1.42
CA SER A 136 -10.23 -7.76 -0.67
C SER A 136 -10.02 -9.09 -1.41
N ALA A 137 -10.24 -9.10 -2.72
CA ALA A 137 -9.99 -10.27 -3.53
C ALA A 137 -8.51 -10.66 -3.55
N LEU A 138 -7.62 -9.68 -3.69
CA LEU A 138 -6.18 -9.90 -3.66
C LEU A 138 -5.70 -10.37 -2.28
N GLY A 139 -6.25 -9.81 -1.21
CA GLY A 139 -5.92 -10.22 0.15
C GLY A 139 -6.22 -11.69 0.41
N ARG A 140 -7.36 -12.14 -0.05
CA ARG A 140 -7.73 -13.56 0.07
C ARG A 140 -6.79 -14.47 -0.71
N GLU A 141 -6.34 -14.05 -1.86
CA GLU A 141 -5.42 -14.81 -2.69
C GLU A 141 -3.99 -14.80 -2.15
N LEU A 142 -3.50 -13.63 -1.77
CA LEU A 142 -2.11 -13.45 -1.34
C LEU A 142 -1.87 -13.82 0.13
N ARG A 143 -2.90 -13.74 0.94
CA ARG A 143 -2.83 -14.00 2.38
C ARG A 143 -3.97 -14.92 2.83
N PRO A 144 -4.03 -16.15 2.31
CA PRO A 144 -5.15 -17.04 2.62
C PRO A 144 -5.29 -17.39 4.10
N GLU A 145 -4.20 -17.44 4.86
CA GLU A 145 -4.24 -17.72 6.30
C GLU A 145 -4.99 -16.62 7.06
N GLU A 146 -4.72 -15.38 6.72
CA GLU A 146 -5.39 -14.25 7.36
C GLU A 146 -6.86 -14.16 6.97
N ALA A 147 -7.17 -14.46 5.73
CA ALA A 147 -8.53 -14.45 5.24
C ALA A 147 -9.39 -15.53 5.92
N THR A 148 -8.78 -16.64 6.28
CA THR A 148 -9.48 -17.73 6.96
C THR A 148 -9.80 -17.38 8.42
N VAL A 149 -8.96 -16.59 9.06
CA VAL A 149 -9.12 -16.23 10.47
C VAL A 149 -9.97 -14.98 10.66
N ALA A 150 -9.85 -14.04 9.75
CA ALA A 150 -10.47 -12.72 9.88
C ALA A 150 -11.97 -12.71 10.16
N PRO A 151 -12.77 -13.58 9.58
CA PRO A 151 -14.23 -13.47 9.75
C PRO A 151 -14.79 -13.91 11.09
N LEU A 152 -13.96 -14.33 12.01
CA LEU A 152 -14.46 -14.83 13.28
C LEU A 152 -15.29 -13.81 14.06
N ASP A 153 -15.02 -12.55 13.84
CA ASP A 153 -15.68 -11.50 14.61
C ASP A 153 -17.16 -11.35 14.31
N GLY A 154 -17.55 -11.58 13.11
CA GLY A 154 -18.93 -11.32 12.71
C GLY A 154 -19.83 -12.51 12.75
N GLN A 155 -19.29 -13.68 12.61
CA GLN A 155 -20.13 -14.81 12.36
C GLN A 155 -20.65 -15.51 13.55
N VAL A 156 -20.09 -15.27 14.67
CA VAL A 156 -20.55 -15.89 15.89
C VAL A 156 -21.99 -15.60 16.15
N ILE A 157 -22.45 -14.55 15.60
CA ILE A 157 -23.75 -14.04 15.91
C ILE A 157 -24.82 -14.56 14.98
N GLY A 158 -24.42 -15.25 13.98
CA GLY A 158 -25.32 -15.71 12.95
C GLY A 158 -26.27 -16.82 13.38
N LYS A 159 -26.68 -16.81 14.58
CA LYS A 159 -27.60 -17.85 15.06
C LYS A 159 -28.84 -17.25 15.61
#